data_7d3a1a7f6600d4a1e52a50d413b40d71
#
_entry.id   7d3a1a7f6600d4a1e52a50d413b40d71
#
_cell.length_a   1.000
_cell.length_b   1.000
_cell.length_c   1.000
_cell.angle_alpha   90.00
_cell.angle_beta   90.00
_cell.angle_gamma   90.00
#
_symmetry.space_group_name_H-M   'P 1'
#
loop_
_entity.id
_entity.type
_entity.pdbx_description
1 polymer ?
#
loop_
_entity_poly.entity_id
_entity_poly.type
_entity_poly.pdbx_seq_one_letter_code
_entity_poly.pdbx_strand_id
1 'polypeptide(L)'
;MKIPVIDLFAGPGGLGEGFSSYTNSSSYPFQIALSIEKDPAAHKTLKTRALYRQFINNIPEEYYKFLRSDKSGFPEYLNSKLFKNEIKNAESEARNLELGPDNKNIENLIREGLNRKEFVLIGGPPCQAYSLIGRSRMKGAADFESDERHVLYKHYLNVIAEFKPAVFVMENVKGLLSSKLNGESVFKSIRKDLSNPGSAVNRSNGHSKKYTIYSFAGTENSYLPGLT
;
A
#
# COMPACT_ATOMS: atom_id res chain seq x y z
N MET A 1 -15.68 -15.27 7.07
CA MET A 1 -14.52 -14.58 7.69
C MET A 1 -13.96 -13.66 6.63
N LYS A 2 -13.71 -12.37 6.92
CA LYS A 2 -13.09 -11.45 5.96
C LYS A 2 -11.57 -11.60 5.97
N ILE A 3 -10.96 -11.43 4.79
CA ILE A 3 -9.51 -11.44 4.59
C ILE A 3 -8.98 -10.04 4.87
N PRO A 4 -8.08 -9.86 5.85
CA PRO A 4 -7.51 -8.55 6.14
C PRO A 4 -6.59 -8.09 5.00
N VAL A 5 -6.62 -6.80 4.71
CA VAL A 5 -5.78 -6.11 3.73
C VAL A 5 -4.98 -5.04 4.46
N ILE A 6 -3.67 -5.03 4.25
CA ILE A 6 -2.76 -3.98 4.68
C ILE A 6 -2.38 -3.17 3.45
N ASP A 7 -2.59 -1.86 3.49
CA ASP A 7 -2.31 -0.92 2.39
C ASP A 7 -1.17 0.03 2.78
N LEU A 8 -0.01 -0.15 2.16
CA LEU A 8 1.17 0.69 2.41
C LEU A 8 1.40 1.63 1.23
N PHE A 9 1.76 2.87 1.53
CA PHE A 9 1.82 3.95 0.52
C PHE A 9 0.46 4.15 -0.15
N ALA A 10 -0.58 4.16 0.68
CA ALA A 10 -1.97 4.06 0.25
C ALA A 10 -2.44 5.23 -0.64
N GLY A 11 -1.72 6.37 -0.60
CA GLY A 11 -2.16 7.58 -1.27
C GLY A 11 -3.55 7.98 -0.78
N PRO A 12 -4.44 8.43 -1.67
CA PRO A 12 -5.84 8.70 -1.33
C PRO A 12 -6.69 7.44 -1.14
N GLY A 13 -6.11 6.23 -1.19
CA GLY A 13 -6.79 4.96 -0.92
C GLY A 13 -7.48 4.30 -2.12
N GLY A 14 -7.04 4.57 -3.36
CA GLY A 14 -7.68 4.03 -4.56
C GLY A 14 -7.62 2.50 -4.64
N LEU A 15 -6.45 1.93 -4.37
CA LEU A 15 -6.24 0.48 -4.40
C LEU A 15 -7.03 -0.23 -3.28
N GLY A 16 -6.97 0.30 -2.07
CA GLY A 16 -7.74 -0.19 -0.93
C GLY A 16 -9.25 -0.13 -1.18
N GLU A 17 -9.76 0.91 -1.86
CA GLU A 17 -11.17 1.01 -2.24
C GLU A 17 -11.57 -0.11 -3.20
N GLY A 18 -10.73 -0.42 -4.19
CA GLY A 18 -10.97 -1.54 -5.11
C GLY A 18 -11.13 -2.87 -4.38
N PHE A 19 -10.27 -3.15 -3.39
CA PHE A 19 -10.37 -4.36 -2.59
C PHE A 19 -11.61 -4.36 -1.69
N SER A 20 -11.89 -3.26 -0.99
CA SER A 20 -13.00 -3.19 -0.03
C SER A 20 -14.38 -3.22 -0.70
N SER A 21 -14.49 -2.74 -1.94
CA SER A 21 -15.74 -2.73 -2.72
C SER A 21 -15.97 -4.02 -3.51
N TYR A 22 -14.97 -4.90 -3.64
CA TYR A 22 -15.14 -6.16 -4.35
C TYR A 22 -16.15 -7.07 -3.65
N THR A 23 -17.09 -7.61 -4.42
CA THR A 23 -18.11 -8.54 -3.94
C THR A 23 -18.03 -9.87 -4.67
N ASN A 24 -18.21 -10.97 -3.96
CA ASN A 24 -18.46 -12.27 -4.53
C ASN A 24 -19.92 -12.70 -4.20
N SER A 25 -20.78 -12.63 -5.19
CA SER A 25 -22.20 -13.05 -5.13
C SER A 25 -23.04 -12.53 -3.94
N SER A 26 -22.53 -12.38 -2.75
CA SER A 26 -23.30 -11.95 -1.56
C SER A 26 -22.44 -11.42 -0.40
N SER A 27 -21.14 -11.32 -0.54
CA SER A 27 -20.28 -10.85 0.55
C SER A 27 -19.12 -9.97 0.07
N TYR A 28 -18.63 -9.11 0.97
CA TYR A 28 -17.38 -8.36 0.82
C TYR A 28 -16.25 -9.18 1.46
N PRO A 29 -15.47 -9.96 0.68
CA PRO A 29 -14.49 -10.89 1.24
C PRO A 29 -13.29 -10.19 1.86
N PHE A 30 -12.99 -8.95 1.48
CA PHE A 30 -11.85 -8.19 1.97
C PHE A 30 -12.26 -7.13 2.99
N GLN A 31 -11.35 -6.85 3.92
CA GLN A 31 -11.47 -5.77 4.89
C GLN A 31 -10.15 -5.05 5.02
N ILE A 32 -10.14 -3.75 4.78
CA ILE A 32 -8.96 -2.94 5.07
C ILE A 32 -8.73 -2.94 6.58
N ALA A 33 -7.61 -3.50 7.01
CA ALA A 33 -7.25 -3.58 8.42
C ALA A 33 -6.34 -2.42 8.84
N LEU A 34 -5.50 -1.94 7.90
CA LEU A 34 -4.59 -0.82 8.13
C LEU A 34 -4.22 -0.21 6.79
N SER A 35 -4.23 1.11 6.70
CA SER A 35 -3.69 1.88 5.59
C SER A 35 -2.70 2.92 6.11
N ILE A 36 -1.54 3.04 5.45
CA ILE A 36 -0.48 3.99 5.84
C ILE A 36 -0.19 4.93 4.68
N GLU A 37 -0.27 6.24 4.97
CA GLU A 37 0.06 7.31 4.04
C GLU A 37 0.73 8.47 4.79
N LYS A 38 1.86 8.97 4.24
CA LYS A 38 2.61 10.06 4.86
C LYS A 38 2.12 11.45 4.45
N ASP A 39 1.62 11.61 3.21
CA ASP A 39 1.14 12.90 2.73
C ASP A 39 -0.16 13.28 3.44
N PRO A 40 -0.21 14.42 4.15
CA PRO A 40 -1.39 14.79 4.92
C PRO A 40 -2.63 15.05 4.06
N ALA A 41 -2.47 15.51 2.81
CA ALA A 41 -3.59 15.80 1.92
C ALA A 41 -4.19 14.49 1.38
N ALA A 42 -3.34 13.55 0.96
CA ALA A 42 -3.76 12.21 0.55
C ALA A 42 -4.40 11.44 1.71
N HIS A 43 -3.77 11.49 2.91
CA HIS A 43 -4.30 10.87 4.12
C HIS A 43 -5.70 11.38 4.50
N LYS A 44 -5.99 12.66 4.28
CA LYS A 44 -7.31 13.22 4.54
C LYS A 44 -8.41 12.54 3.72
N THR A 45 -8.13 12.30 2.43
CA THR A 45 -9.02 11.55 1.54
C THR A 45 -9.12 10.08 1.96
N LEU A 46 -7.98 9.46 2.29
CA LEU A 46 -7.89 8.09 2.78
C LEU A 46 -8.77 7.88 4.04
N LYS A 47 -8.66 8.79 5.01
CA LYS A 47 -9.47 8.76 6.25
C LYS A 47 -10.96 8.94 5.97
N THR A 48 -11.32 9.79 5.00
CA THR A 48 -12.72 9.96 4.57
C THR A 48 -13.29 8.67 3.97
N ARG A 49 -12.52 7.95 3.17
CA ARG A 49 -12.90 6.63 2.64
C ARG A 49 -12.98 5.57 3.72
N ALA A 50 -12.05 5.58 4.68
CA ALA A 50 -12.10 4.69 5.84
C ALA A 50 -13.38 4.91 6.65
N LEU A 51 -13.80 6.16 6.84
CA LEU A 51 -15.07 6.48 7.50
C LEU A 51 -16.28 5.99 6.69
N TYR A 52 -16.28 6.17 5.36
CA TYR A 52 -17.34 5.65 4.50
C TYR A 52 -17.56 4.15 4.69
N ARG A 53 -16.47 3.39 4.77
CA ARG A 53 -16.51 1.93 4.99
C ARG A 53 -17.15 1.52 6.32
N GLN A 54 -17.15 2.40 7.33
CA GLN A 54 -17.85 2.11 8.58
C GLN A 54 -19.39 2.18 8.43
N PHE A 55 -19.88 2.84 7.38
CA PHE A 55 -21.31 3.03 7.12
C PHE A 55 -21.85 2.22 5.94
N ILE A 56 -21.09 1.27 5.40
CA ILE A 56 -21.37 0.59 4.12
C ILE A 56 -22.82 0.06 4.00
N ASN A 57 -23.48 -0.28 5.10
CA ASN A 57 -24.84 -0.81 5.10
C ASN A 57 -25.91 0.27 5.30
N ASN A 58 -25.56 1.44 5.81
CA ASN A 58 -26.50 2.54 6.07
C ASN A 58 -25.72 3.86 6.20
N ILE A 59 -25.44 4.48 5.06
CA ILE A 59 -24.67 5.73 5.02
C ILE A 59 -25.55 6.87 5.49
N PRO A 60 -25.22 7.57 6.58
CA PRO A 60 -26.02 8.67 7.09
C PRO A 60 -25.99 9.88 6.15
N GLU A 61 -27.11 10.61 6.07
CA GLU A 61 -27.23 11.81 5.23
C GLU A 61 -26.21 12.90 5.63
N GLU A 62 -25.82 12.94 6.90
CA GLU A 62 -24.78 13.82 7.43
C GLU A 62 -23.43 13.62 6.73
N TYR A 63 -23.09 12.37 6.33
CA TYR A 63 -21.90 12.08 5.57
C TYR A 63 -21.92 12.77 4.19
N TYR A 64 -23.05 12.73 3.49
CA TYR A 64 -23.21 13.39 2.20
C TYR A 64 -23.26 14.92 2.32
N LYS A 65 -23.90 15.46 3.37
CA LYS A 65 -23.86 16.90 3.68
C LYS A 65 -22.43 17.38 3.86
N PHE A 66 -21.61 16.57 4.51
CA PHE A 66 -20.19 16.86 4.66
C PHE A 66 -19.48 16.91 3.31
N LEU A 67 -19.61 15.89 2.48
CA LEU A 67 -18.92 15.85 1.18
C LEU A 67 -19.28 17.04 0.29
N ARG A 68 -20.47 17.60 0.45
CA ARG A 68 -20.96 18.79 -0.29
C ARG A 68 -20.57 20.12 0.34
N SER A 69 -20.02 20.10 1.55
CA SER A 69 -19.61 21.33 2.25
C SER A 69 -18.20 21.73 1.80
N ASP A 70 -17.98 23.03 1.53
CA ASP A 70 -16.66 23.60 1.19
C ASP A 70 -15.67 23.61 2.38
N LYS A 71 -16.04 23.03 3.48
CA LYS A 71 -15.21 23.00 4.69
C LYS A 71 -14.09 21.99 4.52
N SER A 72 -12.89 22.47 4.32
CA SER A 72 -11.63 21.73 4.13
C SER A 72 -11.15 20.99 5.38
N GLY A 73 -12.02 20.46 6.21
CA GLY A 73 -11.68 19.71 7.42
C GLY A 73 -12.46 18.40 7.51
N PHE A 74 -11.87 17.41 8.15
CA PHE A 74 -12.64 16.31 8.72
C PHE A 74 -13.64 16.96 9.68
N PRO A 75 -14.95 16.82 9.46
CA PRO A 75 -15.86 17.77 10.05
C PRO A 75 -15.89 17.67 11.56
N GLU A 76 -15.79 18.82 12.21
CA GLU A 76 -15.99 18.91 13.65
C GLU A 76 -17.35 18.36 14.07
N TYR A 77 -18.38 18.40 13.19
CA TYR A 77 -19.68 17.85 13.52
C TYR A 77 -19.76 16.32 13.48
N LEU A 78 -18.85 15.63 12.73
CA LEU A 78 -18.67 14.19 12.87
C LEU A 78 -17.96 13.82 14.18
N ASN A 79 -17.35 14.77 14.88
CA ASN A 79 -16.98 14.64 16.28
C ASN A 79 -18.19 14.66 17.23
N SER A 80 -19.40 14.80 16.69
CA SER A 80 -20.62 14.63 17.48
C SER A 80 -20.65 13.23 18.08
N LYS A 81 -21.26 13.11 19.24
CA LYS A 81 -21.40 11.84 19.98
C LYS A 81 -22.00 10.70 19.14
N LEU A 82 -22.65 11.01 18.01
CA LEU A 82 -23.35 10.07 17.13
C LEU A 82 -22.41 9.11 16.37
N PHE A 83 -21.21 9.53 15.97
CA PHE A 83 -20.31 8.72 15.13
C PHE A 83 -18.92 8.50 15.75
N LYS A 84 -18.83 8.58 17.05
CA LYS A 84 -17.56 8.51 17.77
C LYS A 84 -16.80 7.21 17.52
N ASN A 85 -17.51 6.09 17.43
CA ASN A 85 -16.89 4.78 17.22
C ASN A 85 -16.42 4.62 15.78
N GLU A 86 -17.23 5.06 14.81
CA GLU A 86 -16.91 5.00 13.37
C GLU A 86 -15.71 5.87 13.04
N ILE A 87 -15.64 7.06 13.63
CA ILE A 87 -14.48 7.96 13.49
C ILE A 87 -13.23 7.30 14.08
N LYS A 88 -13.32 6.76 15.29
CA LYS A 88 -12.20 6.08 15.94
C LYS A 88 -11.72 4.87 15.11
N ASN A 89 -12.63 4.09 14.55
CA ASN A 89 -12.30 2.97 13.69
C ASN A 89 -11.62 3.44 12.40
N ALA A 90 -12.15 4.49 11.76
CA ALA A 90 -11.53 5.08 10.58
C ALA A 90 -10.12 5.63 10.85
N GLU A 91 -9.90 6.24 12.00
CA GLU A 91 -8.59 6.71 12.46
C GLU A 91 -7.62 5.56 12.79
N SER A 92 -8.16 4.44 13.26
CA SER A 92 -7.35 3.24 13.51
C SER A 92 -6.96 2.56 12.21
N GLU A 93 -7.82 2.57 11.19
CA GLU A 93 -7.58 2.01 9.87
C GLU A 93 -6.62 2.89 9.05
N ALA A 94 -6.86 4.20 8.97
CA ALA A 94 -6.11 5.15 8.15
C ALA A 94 -5.12 5.94 9.02
N ARG A 95 -3.83 5.67 8.87
CA ARG A 95 -2.75 6.28 9.66
C ARG A 95 -1.90 7.23 8.85
N ASN A 96 -1.69 8.44 9.38
CA ASN A 96 -0.73 9.39 8.80
C ASN A 96 0.65 9.09 9.38
N LEU A 97 1.38 8.21 8.72
CA LEU A 97 2.72 7.76 9.14
C LEU A 97 3.61 7.60 7.91
N GLU A 98 4.90 7.73 8.12
CA GLU A 98 5.91 7.45 7.11
C GLU A 98 6.57 6.09 7.37
N LEU A 99 6.67 5.26 6.32
CA LEU A 99 7.52 4.08 6.38
C LEU A 99 8.98 4.53 6.37
N GLY A 100 9.77 4.07 7.34
CA GLY A 100 11.14 4.48 7.51
C GLY A 100 11.96 3.44 8.28
N PRO A 101 13.24 3.75 8.62
CA PRO A 101 14.12 2.82 9.33
C PRO A 101 13.58 2.44 10.72
N ASP A 102 12.83 3.32 11.38
CA ASP A 102 12.21 3.07 12.70
C ASP A 102 10.77 2.52 12.56
N ASN A 103 10.62 1.44 11.82
CA ASN A 103 9.31 0.84 11.52
C ASN A 103 8.65 0.10 12.69
N LYS A 104 9.25 0.04 13.88
CA LYS A 104 8.71 -0.72 15.02
C LYS A 104 7.26 -0.39 15.35
N ASN A 105 6.90 0.89 15.26
CA ASN A 105 5.53 1.33 15.48
C ASN A 105 4.58 0.77 14.40
N ILE A 106 4.98 0.83 13.13
CA ILE A 106 4.21 0.31 12.00
C ILE A 106 4.10 -1.22 12.07
N GLU A 107 5.18 -1.91 12.42
CA GLU A 107 5.16 -3.36 12.62
C GLU A 107 4.15 -3.77 13.70
N ASN A 108 4.09 -3.04 14.81
CA ASN A 108 3.10 -3.30 15.86
C ASN A 108 1.68 -3.07 15.36
N LEU A 109 1.41 -1.98 14.63
CA LEU A 109 0.10 -1.72 14.02
C LEU A 109 -0.31 -2.81 13.03
N ILE A 110 0.62 -3.32 12.22
CA ILE A 110 0.37 -4.45 11.33
C ILE A 110 0.00 -5.70 12.13
N ARG A 111 0.75 -6.04 13.18
CA ARG A 111 0.48 -7.21 14.04
C ARG A 111 -0.89 -7.11 14.71
N GLU A 112 -1.26 -5.95 15.22
CA GLU A 112 -2.57 -5.67 15.81
C GLU A 112 -3.69 -5.82 14.78
N GLY A 113 -3.54 -5.21 13.60
CA GLY A 113 -4.53 -5.27 12.52
C GLY A 113 -4.74 -6.68 11.97
N LEU A 114 -3.69 -7.51 11.93
CA LEU A 114 -3.74 -8.88 11.39
C LEU A 114 -4.33 -9.88 12.37
N ASN A 115 -4.13 -9.70 13.65
CA ASN A 115 -4.55 -10.67 14.68
C ASN A 115 -4.19 -12.13 14.30
N ARG A 116 -2.96 -12.36 13.82
CA ARG A 116 -2.41 -13.65 13.35
C ARG A 116 -3.11 -14.30 12.16
N LYS A 117 -3.92 -13.56 11.40
CA LYS A 117 -4.58 -14.07 10.19
C LYS A 117 -3.65 -13.97 8.97
N GLU A 118 -3.87 -14.84 8.00
CA GLU A 118 -3.34 -14.62 6.65
C GLU A 118 -3.97 -13.36 6.05
N PHE A 119 -3.19 -12.63 5.25
CA PHE A 119 -3.58 -11.33 4.76
C PHE A 119 -3.06 -11.06 3.34
N VAL A 120 -3.63 -10.05 2.72
CA VAL A 120 -3.15 -9.45 1.47
C VAL A 120 -2.43 -8.15 1.81
N LEU A 121 -1.22 -8.01 1.29
CA LEU A 121 -0.49 -6.73 1.32
C LEU A 121 -0.69 -6.03 -0.03
N ILE A 122 -1.12 -4.79 0.00
CA ILE A 122 -1.21 -3.95 -1.20
C ILE A 122 -0.37 -2.69 -1.02
N GLY A 123 0.02 -2.04 -2.12
CA GLY A 123 0.71 -0.76 -2.02
C GLY A 123 1.41 -0.32 -3.30
N GLY A 124 1.68 0.99 -3.38
CA GLY A 124 2.41 1.62 -4.47
C GLY A 124 3.67 2.32 -3.96
N PRO A 125 4.75 1.59 -3.58
CA PRO A 125 5.98 2.24 -3.14
C PRO A 125 6.51 3.16 -4.23
N PRO A 126 6.92 4.41 -3.91
CA PRO A 126 7.30 5.40 -4.91
C PRO A 126 8.54 4.95 -5.68
N CYS A 127 8.37 4.71 -6.98
CA CYS A 127 9.42 4.29 -7.91
C CYS A 127 9.99 5.45 -8.73
N GLN A 128 9.80 6.69 -8.29
CA GLN A 128 10.25 7.88 -9.04
C GLN A 128 11.77 7.93 -9.24
N ALA A 129 12.57 7.30 -8.39
CA ALA A 129 14.00 7.15 -8.60
C ALA A 129 14.33 6.40 -9.90
N TYR A 130 13.43 5.53 -10.34
CA TYR A 130 13.59 4.72 -11.55
C TYR A 130 12.85 5.30 -12.77
N SER A 131 12.05 6.37 -12.62
CA SER A 131 11.32 6.99 -13.73
C SER A 131 12.25 7.84 -14.61
N LEU A 132 11.82 8.06 -15.89
CA LEU A 132 12.55 8.91 -16.83
C LEU A 132 12.77 10.35 -16.30
N ILE A 133 11.83 10.88 -15.53
CA ILE A 133 11.88 12.22 -14.94
C ILE A 133 12.90 12.26 -13.78
N GLY A 134 12.95 11.21 -12.95
CA GLY A 134 13.98 11.08 -11.90
C GLY A 134 15.38 11.07 -12.49
N ARG A 135 15.59 10.33 -13.59
CA ARG A 135 16.90 10.24 -14.30
C ARG A 135 17.40 11.60 -14.86
N SER A 136 16.51 12.43 -15.39
CA SER A 136 16.91 13.75 -15.95
C SER A 136 17.36 14.72 -14.88
N ARG A 137 16.83 14.62 -13.65
CA ARG A 137 17.23 15.46 -12.50
C ARG A 137 18.50 14.95 -11.80
N MET A 138 18.84 13.66 -11.98
CA MET A 138 19.94 12.99 -11.28
C MET A 138 21.19 12.76 -12.16
N LYS A 139 21.21 13.22 -13.41
CA LYS A 139 22.42 13.23 -14.23
C LYS A 139 23.47 14.15 -13.59
N GLY A 140 24.36 13.55 -12.78
CA GLY A 140 25.43 14.25 -12.08
C GLY A 140 25.44 14.12 -10.56
N ALA A 141 24.47 13.42 -9.94
CA ALA A 141 24.48 13.19 -8.51
C ALA A 141 25.20 11.85 -8.19
N ALA A 142 26.27 11.93 -7.40
CA ALA A 142 27.02 10.76 -6.89
C ALA A 142 26.23 9.94 -5.85
N ASP A 143 25.00 10.34 -5.51
CA ASP A 143 24.21 9.83 -4.37
C ASP A 143 22.98 9.03 -4.78
N PHE A 144 23.07 8.20 -5.83
CA PHE A 144 21.92 7.36 -6.20
C PHE A 144 21.59 6.29 -5.14
N GLU A 145 22.55 5.81 -4.38
CA GLU A 145 22.35 4.81 -3.33
C GLU A 145 21.71 5.41 -2.06
N SER A 146 21.83 6.70 -1.85
CA SER A 146 21.26 7.43 -0.72
C SER A 146 19.88 8.05 -1.01
N ASP A 147 19.33 7.89 -2.22
CA ASP A 147 18.00 8.42 -2.54
C ASP A 147 16.94 7.76 -1.66
N GLU A 148 16.25 8.57 -0.84
CA GLU A 148 15.20 8.15 0.09
C GLU A 148 14.15 7.23 -0.55
N ARG A 149 13.90 7.36 -1.84
CA ARG A 149 12.93 6.57 -2.60
C ARG A 149 13.36 5.11 -2.82
N HIS A 150 14.67 4.85 -2.91
CA HIS A 150 15.25 3.51 -2.88
C HIS A 150 15.03 2.85 -1.52
N VAL A 151 15.14 3.65 -0.47
CA VAL A 151 14.93 3.24 0.90
C VAL A 151 13.47 2.80 1.10
N LEU A 152 12.49 3.53 0.55
CA LEU A 152 11.07 3.21 0.69
C LEU A 152 10.70 1.86 0.06
N TYR A 153 11.25 1.51 -1.10
CA TYR A 153 11.09 0.18 -1.68
C TYR A 153 11.67 -0.93 -0.78
N LYS A 154 12.85 -0.69 -0.20
CA LYS A 154 13.46 -1.63 0.77
C LYS A 154 12.59 -1.82 2.01
N HIS A 155 11.91 -0.76 2.49
CA HIS A 155 10.97 -0.88 3.61
C HIS A 155 9.75 -1.74 3.24
N TYR A 156 9.23 -1.60 2.02
CA TYR A 156 8.16 -2.48 1.52
C TYR A 156 8.62 -3.95 1.49
N LEU A 157 9.82 -4.24 0.95
CA LEU A 157 10.42 -5.57 0.98
C LEU A 157 10.60 -6.12 2.40
N ASN A 158 11.04 -5.28 3.35
CA ASN A 158 11.18 -5.67 4.75
C ASN A 158 9.83 -6.12 5.34
N VAL A 159 8.74 -5.42 5.05
CA VAL A 159 7.40 -5.81 5.49
C VAL A 159 6.99 -7.16 4.88
N ILE A 160 7.23 -7.38 3.57
CA ILE A 160 6.94 -8.68 2.95
C ILE A 160 7.77 -9.79 3.60
N ALA A 161 9.05 -9.58 3.82
CA ALA A 161 9.97 -10.57 4.42
C ALA A 161 9.58 -10.93 5.86
N GLU A 162 9.19 -9.94 6.66
CA GLU A 162 8.81 -10.10 8.06
C GLU A 162 7.43 -10.76 8.21
N PHE A 163 6.43 -10.20 7.55
CA PHE A 163 5.03 -10.60 7.78
C PHE A 163 4.53 -11.70 6.85
N LYS A 164 5.25 -12.00 5.77
CA LYS A 164 4.99 -13.11 4.86
C LYS A 164 3.52 -13.18 4.39
N PRO A 165 2.97 -12.11 3.76
CA PRO A 165 1.59 -12.11 3.29
C PRO A 165 1.27 -13.33 2.44
N ALA A 166 0.00 -13.77 2.39
CA ALA A 166 -0.42 -14.84 1.49
C ALA A 166 -0.26 -14.42 0.03
N VAL A 167 -0.65 -13.17 -0.25
CA VAL A 167 -0.52 -12.50 -1.54
C VAL A 167 -0.09 -11.05 -1.30
N PHE A 168 0.71 -10.50 -2.19
CA PHE A 168 0.89 -9.05 -2.25
C PHE A 168 0.61 -8.52 -3.67
N VAL A 169 0.14 -7.28 -3.73
CA VAL A 169 -0.10 -6.53 -4.98
C VAL A 169 0.67 -5.23 -4.91
N MET A 170 1.60 -5.05 -5.83
CA MET A 170 2.40 -3.83 -5.94
C MET A 170 2.00 -3.05 -7.20
N GLU A 171 1.46 -1.85 -7.02
CA GLU A 171 1.19 -0.91 -8.09
C GLU A 171 2.47 -0.18 -8.47
N ASN A 172 2.61 0.14 -9.76
CA ASN A 172 3.76 0.88 -10.24
C ASN A 172 3.46 1.65 -11.53
N VAL A 173 4.29 2.66 -11.79
CA VAL A 173 4.17 3.48 -13.01
C VAL A 173 4.80 2.78 -14.23
N LYS A 174 4.24 2.95 -15.43
CA LYS A 174 4.74 2.37 -16.69
C LYS A 174 6.23 2.65 -16.94
N GLY A 175 6.75 3.78 -16.47
CA GLY A 175 8.15 4.15 -16.60
C GLY A 175 9.15 3.17 -15.97
N LEU A 176 8.72 2.32 -15.03
CA LEU A 176 9.55 1.28 -14.43
C LEU A 176 9.98 0.23 -15.45
N LEU A 177 9.11 -0.17 -16.37
CA LEU A 177 9.38 -1.22 -17.35
C LEU A 177 10.56 -0.88 -18.28
N SER A 178 10.72 0.41 -18.62
CA SER A 178 11.80 0.90 -19.49
C SER A 178 13.02 1.41 -18.72
N SER A 179 12.97 1.38 -17.39
CA SER A 179 14.04 1.92 -16.56
C SER A 179 15.26 0.99 -16.52
N LYS A 180 16.45 1.57 -16.71
CA LYS A 180 17.73 0.88 -16.59
C LYS A 180 18.63 1.61 -15.59
N LEU A 181 19.38 0.85 -14.81
CA LEU A 181 20.42 1.31 -13.90
C LEU A 181 21.70 0.57 -14.24
N ASN A 182 22.78 1.30 -14.52
CA ASN A 182 24.06 0.71 -14.94
C ASN A 182 23.95 -0.29 -16.11
N GLY A 183 23.00 -0.04 -17.04
CA GLY A 183 22.74 -0.93 -18.18
C GLY A 183 21.75 -2.07 -17.90
N GLU A 184 21.45 -2.38 -16.63
CA GLU A 184 20.54 -3.44 -16.24
C GLU A 184 19.09 -2.94 -16.08
N SER A 185 18.13 -3.82 -16.35
CA SER A 185 16.69 -3.51 -16.16
C SER A 185 16.35 -3.46 -14.69
N VAL A 186 15.90 -2.30 -14.23
CA VAL A 186 15.40 -2.11 -12.84
C VAL A 186 14.22 -3.03 -12.55
N PHE A 187 13.31 -3.20 -13.51
CA PHE A 187 12.18 -4.10 -13.36
C PHE A 187 12.60 -5.55 -13.08
N LYS A 188 13.65 -6.05 -13.79
CA LYS A 188 14.19 -7.40 -13.54
C LYS A 188 14.73 -7.54 -12.11
N SER A 189 15.44 -6.54 -11.62
CA SER A 189 15.98 -6.54 -10.25
C SER A 189 14.84 -6.54 -9.21
N ILE A 190 13.87 -5.66 -9.35
CA ILE A 190 12.69 -5.61 -8.46
C ILE A 190 11.94 -6.96 -8.48
N ARG A 191 11.72 -7.55 -9.64
CA ARG A 191 11.05 -8.86 -9.74
C ARG A 191 11.82 -9.95 -9.01
N LYS A 192 13.15 -9.96 -9.12
CA LYS A 192 14.03 -10.90 -8.40
C LYS A 192 13.89 -10.72 -6.89
N ASP A 193 13.94 -9.48 -6.39
CA ASP A 193 13.81 -9.17 -4.98
C ASP A 193 12.44 -9.58 -4.43
N LEU A 194 11.37 -9.24 -5.15
CA LEU A 194 9.99 -9.61 -4.79
C LEU A 194 9.76 -11.14 -4.81
N SER A 195 10.47 -11.87 -5.66
CA SER A 195 10.37 -13.34 -5.69
C SER A 195 11.04 -14.00 -4.46
N ASN A 196 12.00 -13.34 -3.83
CA ASN A 196 12.67 -13.80 -2.62
C ASN A 196 12.99 -12.64 -1.66
N PRO A 197 11.98 -12.03 -1.03
CA PRO A 197 12.15 -10.81 -0.23
C PRO A 197 13.12 -10.99 0.94
N GLY A 198 13.09 -12.14 1.60
CA GLY A 198 13.99 -12.41 2.72
C GLY A 198 15.46 -12.38 2.33
N SER A 199 15.81 -12.91 1.16
CA SER A 199 17.17 -12.83 0.63
C SER A 199 17.54 -11.39 0.24
N ALA A 200 16.63 -10.65 -0.36
CA ALA A 200 16.85 -9.28 -0.82
C ALA A 200 17.14 -8.30 0.33
N VAL A 201 16.62 -8.58 1.55
CA VAL A 201 16.84 -7.75 2.75
C VAL A 201 17.78 -8.40 3.78
N ASN A 202 18.59 -9.40 3.37
CA ASN A 202 19.54 -10.12 4.23
C ASN A 202 18.89 -10.74 5.50
N ARG A 203 17.60 -11.10 5.43
CA ARG A 203 16.86 -11.79 6.50
C ARG A 203 16.68 -13.29 6.20
N SER A 204 17.62 -13.93 5.56
CA SER A 204 17.53 -15.34 5.19
C SER A 204 17.84 -16.28 6.37
N ASN A 205 16.95 -16.31 7.34
CA ASN A 205 16.99 -17.32 8.42
C ASN A 205 16.25 -18.59 7.97
N GLY A 206 16.78 -19.32 6.98
CA GLY A 206 16.33 -20.69 6.62
C GLY A 206 14.89 -20.89 6.10
N HIS A 207 13.95 -19.99 6.39
CA HIS A 207 12.52 -20.09 6.07
C HIS A 207 11.97 -18.87 5.33
N SER A 208 12.72 -18.37 4.34
CA SER A 208 12.25 -17.28 3.48
C SER A 208 11.10 -17.75 2.59
N LYS A 209 9.93 -17.11 2.69
CA LYS A 209 8.80 -17.37 1.78
C LYS A 209 9.18 -16.85 0.39
N LYS A 210 9.01 -17.69 -0.64
CA LYS A 210 9.20 -17.33 -2.05
C LYS A 210 7.86 -17.04 -2.70
N TYR A 211 7.87 -16.12 -3.66
CA TYR A 211 6.66 -15.71 -4.38
C TYR A 211 6.84 -15.88 -5.90
N THR A 212 5.77 -16.28 -6.57
CA THR A 212 5.67 -16.19 -8.03
C THR A 212 5.06 -14.86 -8.39
N ILE A 213 5.72 -14.09 -9.25
CA ILE A 213 5.31 -12.74 -9.62
C ILE A 213 4.57 -12.77 -10.96
N TYR A 214 3.35 -12.25 -10.96
CA TYR A 214 2.48 -12.11 -12.13
C TYR A 214 2.27 -10.63 -12.46
N SER A 215 1.99 -10.30 -13.72
CA SER A 215 1.58 -8.97 -14.16
C SER A 215 0.09 -8.96 -14.51
N PHE A 216 -0.62 -7.92 -14.05
CA PHE A 216 -2.01 -7.66 -14.47
C PHE A 216 -2.10 -6.85 -15.77
N ALA A 217 -0.99 -6.31 -16.28
CA ALA A 217 -0.95 -5.48 -17.48
C ALA A 217 -0.76 -6.27 -18.78
N GLY A 218 -0.89 -7.59 -18.76
CA GLY A 218 -0.73 -8.44 -19.94
C GLY A 218 -2.04 -8.62 -20.71
N THR A 219 -1.95 -8.77 -22.04
CA THR A 219 -3.04 -9.30 -22.88
C THR A 219 -3.39 -10.73 -22.44
N GLU A 220 -4.60 -11.19 -22.73
CA GLU A 220 -5.26 -12.42 -22.23
C GLU A 220 -4.43 -13.73 -22.18
N ASN A 221 -3.25 -13.78 -22.78
CA ASN A 221 -2.35 -14.93 -22.80
C ASN A 221 -1.01 -14.71 -22.07
N SER A 222 -0.79 -13.57 -21.44
CA SER A 222 0.44 -13.31 -20.69
C SER A 222 0.26 -13.50 -19.19
N TYR A 223 -0.12 -14.68 -18.76
CA TYR A 223 0.49 -15.22 -17.55
C TYR A 223 1.98 -15.20 -17.85
N LEU A 224 2.74 -14.27 -17.25
CA LEU A 224 4.16 -14.18 -17.54
C LEU A 224 4.92 -15.41 -17.00
N PRO A 225 4.99 -16.52 -17.74
CA PRO A 225 6.05 -17.48 -17.57
C PRO A 225 7.26 -16.80 -18.20
N GLY A 226 8.06 -16.16 -17.36
CA GLY A 226 9.32 -15.60 -17.82
C GLY A 226 9.16 -14.58 -18.95
N LEU A 227 9.21 -13.30 -18.65
CA LEU A 227 9.79 -12.36 -19.58
C LEU A 227 11.24 -12.84 -19.77
N THR A 228 11.42 -13.69 -20.76
CA THR A 228 12.72 -13.98 -21.38
C THR A 228 13.23 -12.74 -22.07
#